data_9a7af5d38028c7e6bb546e0f1bf4ac0a
#
_entry.id   9a7af5d38028c7e6bb546e0f1bf4ac0a
#
_cell.length_a   1.000
_cell.length_b   1.000
_cell.length_c   1.000
_cell.angle_alpha   90.00
_cell.angle_beta   90.00
_cell.angle_gamma   90.00
#
_symmetry.space_group_name_H-M   'P 1'
#
loop_
_entity.id
_entity.type
_entity.pdbx_description
1 polymer ?
#
loop_
_entity_poly.entity_id
_entity_poly.type
_entity_poly.pdbx_seq_one_letter_code
_entity_poly.pdbx_strand_id
1 'polypeptide(L)'
;MTPASQASSHRRIVAVSPDDGSAINLKQPELAAFLAWFIPGLGHLYQGRTKKGAMYMSVILTLFVAGLWLGDGRVVYASWRPTDTRWWFVCHAGIGVAAVPAVVQSVSMTGTNHEPFWIAGWMTPPLLEGQLVSREFAERLVNEDPYIFELDFWDRPPYKQFRADQVSMWHHKLGRFFELGTLYTVLAGMLNMLVIYDAWAGPMHPLIKQEKSSTSSDEENNQDDDTQSDGTADTGSVTR
;
A
#
# COMPACT_ATOMS: atom_id res chain seq x y z
N MET A 1 13.12 -33.63 -35.25
CA MET A 1 11.89 -32.98 -34.77
C MET A 1 12.20 -32.30 -33.45
N THR A 2 12.44 -31.03 -33.50
CA THR A 2 12.80 -30.19 -32.34
C THR A 2 11.50 -29.54 -31.83
N PRO A 3 11.12 -29.64 -30.53
CA PRO A 3 9.94 -28.97 -30.04
C PRO A 3 10.20 -27.46 -29.96
N ALA A 4 9.35 -26.74 -30.71
CA ALA A 4 9.33 -25.31 -30.68
C ALA A 4 9.04 -24.82 -29.25
N SER A 5 9.98 -24.07 -28.70
CA SER A 5 9.82 -23.29 -27.47
C SER A 5 8.64 -22.33 -27.63
N GLN A 6 7.54 -22.64 -26.95
CA GLN A 6 6.45 -21.69 -26.78
C GLN A 6 6.94 -20.58 -25.85
N ALA A 7 7.49 -19.54 -26.43
CA ALA A 7 7.68 -18.27 -25.74
C ALA A 7 6.29 -17.78 -25.33
N SER A 8 5.98 -17.83 -24.04
CA SER A 8 4.81 -17.20 -23.45
C SER A 8 4.87 -15.71 -23.74
N SER A 9 4.11 -15.27 -24.73
CA SER A 9 3.91 -13.86 -25.00
C SER A 9 3.18 -13.28 -23.78
N HIS A 10 3.91 -12.66 -22.88
CA HIS A 10 3.33 -11.83 -21.83
C HIS A 10 2.43 -10.78 -22.51
N ARG A 11 1.13 -11.02 -22.43
CA ARG A 11 0.11 -10.13 -22.97
C ARG A 11 0.26 -8.79 -22.22
N ARG A 12 0.91 -7.81 -22.86
CA ARG A 12 1.05 -6.47 -22.29
C ARG A 12 -0.34 -5.83 -22.20
N ILE A 13 -0.84 -5.68 -20.99
CA ILE A 13 -2.08 -4.94 -20.76
C ILE A 13 -1.71 -3.46 -20.84
N VAL A 14 -2.15 -2.82 -21.92
CA VAL A 14 -1.97 -1.37 -22.11
C VAL A 14 -3.28 -0.71 -21.73
N ALA A 15 -3.25 0.12 -20.70
CA ALA A 15 -4.34 0.99 -20.32
C ALA A 15 -3.99 2.43 -20.68
N VAL A 16 -4.99 3.26 -20.96
CA VAL A 16 -4.79 4.68 -21.26
C VAL A 16 -5.02 5.49 -19.99
N SER A 17 -4.07 6.39 -19.66
CA SER A 17 -4.23 7.31 -18.53
C SER A 17 -5.37 8.29 -18.80
N PRO A 18 -6.34 8.46 -17.88
CA PRO A 18 -7.40 9.43 -18.04
C PRO A 18 -6.90 10.88 -17.94
N ASP A 19 -5.72 11.11 -17.35
CA ASP A 19 -5.22 12.45 -17.05
C ASP A 19 -4.45 13.07 -18.23
N ASP A 20 -3.75 12.26 -19.01
CA ASP A 20 -2.85 12.72 -20.08
C ASP A 20 -2.93 11.91 -21.38
N GLY A 21 -3.84 10.94 -21.44
CA GLY A 21 -4.02 10.06 -22.61
C GLY A 21 -2.81 9.15 -22.91
N SER A 22 -1.83 9.08 -22.02
CA SER A 22 -0.64 8.26 -22.24
C SER A 22 -0.94 6.77 -22.09
N ALA A 23 -0.33 5.94 -22.94
CA ALA A 23 -0.42 4.49 -22.81
C ALA A 23 0.34 4.00 -21.57
N ILE A 24 -0.39 3.41 -20.65
CA ILE A 24 0.20 2.85 -19.42
C ILE A 24 0.44 1.35 -19.63
N ASN A 25 1.68 0.94 -19.50
CA ASN A 25 2.02 -0.47 -19.44
C ASN A 25 1.91 -0.93 -17.98
N LEU A 26 0.87 -1.67 -17.64
CA LEU A 26 0.64 -2.19 -16.28
C LEU A 26 1.71 -3.19 -15.83
N LYS A 27 2.66 -3.54 -16.69
CA LYS A 27 3.74 -4.50 -16.37
C LYS A 27 3.19 -5.72 -15.62
N GLN A 28 3.61 -5.91 -14.38
CA GLN A 28 3.11 -6.95 -13.48
C GLN A 28 2.28 -6.31 -12.36
N PRO A 29 0.94 -6.41 -12.39
CA PRO A 29 0.07 -5.73 -11.42
C PRO A 29 0.32 -6.21 -9.98
N GLU A 30 0.65 -7.49 -9.80
CA GLU A 30 0.97 -8.07 -8.49
C GLU A 30 2.22 -7.44 -7.87
N LEU A 31 3.28 -7.27 -8.70
CA LEU A 31 4.49 -6.60 -8.25
C LEU A 31 4.25 -5.11 -7.96
N ALA A 32 3.42 -4.45 -8.77
CA ALA A 32 3.05 -3.06 -8.53
C ALA A 32 2.27 -2.90 -7.21
N ALA A 33 1.35 -3.80 -6.91
CA ALA A 33 0.61 -3.83 -5.65
C ALA A 33 1.54 -4.07 -4.45
N PHE A 34 2.46 -5.03 -4.57
CA PHE A 34 3.45 -5.30 -3.53
C PHE A 34 4.36 -4.09 -3.27
N LEU A 35 4.85 -3.43 -4.33
CA LEU A 35 5.66 -2.23 -4.21
C LEU A 35 4.88 -1.06 -3.60
N ALA A 36 3.59 -0.91 -3.94
CA ALA A 36 2.72 0.11 -3.35
C ALA A 36 2.44 -0.15 -1.86
N TRP A 37 2.38 -1.43 -1.44
CA TRP A 37 2.30 -1.79 -0.04
C TRP A 37 3.63 -1.53 0.69
N PHE A 38 4.76 -1.88 0.07
CA PHE A 38 6.07 -1.71 0.69
C PHE A 38 6.37 -0.24 0.97
N ILE A 39 6.18 0.65 -0.03
CA ILE A 39 6.26 2.10 0.12
C ILE A 39 5.05 2.72 -0.61
N PRO A 40 4.24 3.55 0.06
CA PRO A 40 3.12 4.25 -0.55
C PRO A 40 3.49 4.91 -1.88
N GLY A 41 2.73 4.64 -2.94
CA GLY A 41 2.95 5.23 -4.27
C GLY A 41 4.04 4.59 -5.14
N LEU A 42 4.91 3.72 -4.59
CA LEU A 42 6.02 3.11 -5.35
C LEU A 42 5.51 2.22 -6.50
N GLY A 43 4.38 1.55 -6.32
CA GLY A 43 3.76 0.75 -7.38
C GLY A 43 3.40 1.58 -8.61
N HIS A 44 2.89 2.79 -8.41
CA HIS A 44 2.59 3.74 -9.49
C HIS A 44 3.85 4.25 -10.21
N LEU A 45 4.92 4.52 -9.44
CA LEU A 45 6.22 4.87 -10.01
C LEU A 45 6.76 3.73 -10.88
N TYR A 46 6.63 2.50 -10.43
CA TYR A 46 7.02 1.31 -11.20
C TYR A 46 6.25 1.18 -12.52
N GLN A 47 4.95 1.53 -12.53
CA GLN A 47 4.10 1.55 -13.73
C GLN A 47 4.37 2.74 -14.66
N GLY A 48 5.24 3.69 -14.28
CA GLY A 48 5.54 4.91 -15.02
C GLY A 48 4.56 6.07 -14.74
N ARG A 49 3.60 5.91 -13.84
CA ARG A 49 2.63 6.94 -13.41
C ARG A 49 3.26 7.84 -12.34
N THR A 50 4.34 8.55 -12.71
CA THR A 50 5.21 9.26 -11.75
C THR A 50 4.49 10.35 -10.98
N LYS A 51 3.64 11.15 -11.63
CA LYS A 51 2.87 12.22 -10.97
C LYS A 51 1.93 11.67 -9.90
N LYS A 52 1.16 10.63 -10.22
CA LYS A 52 0.26 9.95 -9.25
C LYS A 52 1.05 9.30 -8.13
N GLY A 53 2.12 8.57 -8.45
CA GLY A 53 2.97 7.93 -7.45
C GLY A 53 3.57 8.92 -6.46
N ALA A 54 4.12 10.04 -6.95
CA ALA A 54 4.69 11.08 -6.11
C ALA A 54 3.62 11.77 -5.23
N MET A 55 2.44 12.04 -5.79
CA MET A 55 1.32 12.62 -5.04
C MET A 55 0.88 11.70 -3.90
N TYR A 56 0.61 10.42 -4.18
CA TYR A 56 0.21 9.47 -3.15
C TYR A 56 1.28 9.30 -2.07
N MET A 57 2.54 9.17 -2.48
CA MET A 57 3.67 9.08 -1.57
C MET A 57 3.72 10.29 -0.62
N SER A 58 3.68 11.50 -1.16
CA SER A 58 3.78 12.72 -0.36
C SER A 58 2.60 12.87 0.61
N VAL A 59 1.36 12.66 0.15
CA VAL A 59 0.16 12.82 0.99
C VAL A 59 0.14 11.78 2.10
N ILE A 60 0.34 10.50 1.78
CA ILE A 60 0.24 9.42 2.76
C ILE A 60 1.36 9.49 3.80
N LEU A 61 2.61 9.73 3.36
CA LEU A 61 3.72 9.84 4.30
C LEU A 61 3.60 11.08 5.17
N THR A 62 3.17 12.22 4.63
CA THR A 62 2.93 13.43 5.43
C THR A 62 1.86 13.18 6.48
N LEU A 63 0.75 12.55 6.10
CA LEU A 63 -0.34 12.22 7.02
C LEU A 63 0.13 11.27 8.13
N PHE A 64 0.90 10.24 7.77
CA PHE A 64 1.46 9.30 8.72
C PHE A 64 2.43 9.93 9.70
N VAL A 65 3.39 10.72 9.19
CA VAL A 65 4.39 11.43 10.01
C VAL A 65 3.72 12.45 10.92
N ALA A 66 2.75 13.22 10.40
CA ALA A 66 1.97 14.16 11.20
C ALA A 66 1.20 13.45 12.32
N GLY A 67 0.59 12.29 12.05
CA GLY A 67 -0.07 11.48 13.05
C GLY A 67 0.88 10.95 14.13
N LEU A 68 2.06 10.47 13.74
CA LEU A 68 3.10 10.07 14.68
C LEU A 68 3.57 11.23 15.56
N TRP A 69 3.79 12.39 14.95
CA TRP A 69 4.24 13.57 15.67
C TRP A 69 3.19 14.07 16.67
N LEU A 70 1.91 14.12 16.29
CA LEU A 70 0.81 14.48 17.19
C LEU A 70 0.68 13.51 18.38
N GLY A 71 0.94 12.23 18.15
CA GLY A 71 0.85 11.19 19.17
C GLY A 71 2.17 10.88 19.88
N ASP A 72 3.18 11.74 19.78
CA ASP A 72 4.49 11.57 20.41
C ASP A 72 5.12 10.17 20.10
N GLY A 73 4.92 9.67 18.87
CA GLY A 73 5.39 8.35 18.45
C GLY A 73 4.64 7.14 19.06
N ARG A 74 3.65 7.36 19.93
CA ARG A 74 3.00 6.32 20.76
C ARG A 74 1.68 5.81 20.17
N VAL A 75 1.21 6.36 19.07
CA VAL A 75 -0.09 6.04 18.47
C VAL A 75 -0.07 4.78 17.58
N VAL A 76 1.08 4.45 17.01
CA VAL A 76 1.27 3.28 16.16
C VAL A 76 2.07 2.23 16.94
N TYR A 77 1.40 1.20 17.42
CA TYR A 77 2.04 0.05 18.05
C TYR A 77 1.27 -1.22 17.77
N ALA A 78 1.97 -2.35 17.76
CA ALA A 78 1.37 -3.67 17.62
C ALA A 78 1.21 -4.29 19.01
N SER A 79 0.01 -4.74 19.34
CA SER A 79 -0.25 -5.53 20.54
C SER A 79 -1.19 -6.69 20.20
N TRP A 80 -0.76 -7.90 20.55
CA TRP A 80 -1.49 -9.15 20.31
C TRP A 80 -1.85 -9.84 21.61
N ARG A 81 -1.78 -9.10 22.74
CA ARG A 81 -2.04 -9.66 24.07
C ARG A 81 -3.54 -9.78 24.29
N PRO A 82 -4.00 -10.82 25.02
CA PRO A 82 -5.43 -11.04 25.25
C PRO A 82 -6.15 -9.86 25.92
N THR A 83 -5.41 -9.11 26.76
CA THR A 83 -5.94 -7.95 27.51
C THR A 83 -5.85 -6.64 26.74
N ASP A 84 -5.01 -6.56 25.70
CA ASP A 84 -4.80 -5.38 24.87
C ASP A 84 -4.60 -5.79 23.41
N THR A 85 -5.66 -6.34 22.80
CA THR A 85 -5.61 -6.70 21.38
C THR A 85 -5.96 -5.48 20.54
N ARG A 86 -4.93 -4.90 19.87
CA ARG A 86 -5.10 -3.72 19.02
C ARG A 86 -5.42 -4.12 17.58
N TRP A 87 -6.69 -4.43 17.31
CA TRP A 87 -7.11 -4.87 15.98
C TRP A 87 -6.98 -3.79 14.89
N TRP A 88 -7.07 -2.50 15.22
CA TRP A 88 -6.82 -1.40 14.27
C TRP A 88 -5.37 -1.31 13.80
N PHE A 89 -4.45 -2.04 14.42
CA PHE A 89 -3.08 -2.17 13.89
C PHE A 89 -3.06 -2.72 12.45
N VAL A 90 -4.08 -3.50 12.07
CA VAL A 90 -4.26 -3.95 10.67
C VAL A 90 -4.32 -2.76 9.69
N CYS A 91 -4.99 -1.67 10.08
CA CYS A 91 -5.00 -0.44 9.27
C CYS A 91 -3.61 0.20 9.20
N HIS A 92 -2.86 0.25 10.30
CA HIS A 92 -1.48 0.75 10.30
C HIS A 92 -0.55 -0.14 9.45
N ALA A 93 -0.74 -1.46 9.47
CA ALA A 93 0.01 -2.40 8.62
C ALA A 93 -0.20 -2.14 7.12
N GLY A 94 -1.30 -1.50 6.75
CA GLY A 94 -1.59 -1.06 5.40
C GLY A 94 -0.56 -0.07 4.84
N ILE A 95 0.17 0.67 5.69
CA ILE A 95 1.21 1.61 5.25
C ILE A 95 2.55 0.91 4.91
N GLY A 96 2.64 -0.40 5.11
CA GLY A 96 3.79 -1.21 4.74
C GLY A 96 4.98 -1.05 5.67
N VAL A 97 6.16 -0.80 5.08
CA VAL A 97 7.43 -0.78 5.83
C VAL A 97 7.46 0.23 6.98
N ALA A 98 6.71 1.30 6.89
CA ALA A 98 6.65 2.32 7.94
C ALA A 98 6.01 1.81 9.25
N ALA A 99 5.22 0.73 9.20
CA ALA A 99 4.63 0.09 10.38
C ALA A 99 5.52 -1.04 10.95
N VAL A 100 6.54 -1.50 10.23
CA VAL A 100 7.44 -2.58 10.68
C VAL A 100 8.10 -2.30 12.04
N PRO A 101 8.55 -1.07 12.33
CA PRO A 101 9.11 -0.74 13.64
C PRO A 101 8.20 -1.11 14.81
N ALA A 102 6.89 -0.89 14.68
CA ALA A 102 5.92 -1.24 15.72
C ALA A 102 5.86 -2.74 16.00
N VAL A 103 5.98 -3.57 14.95
CA VAL A 103 6.01 -5.04 15.09
C VAL A 103 7.30 -5.48 15.78
N VAL A 104 8.45 -4.94 15.35
CA VAL A 104 9.76 -5.25 15.95
C VAL A 104 9.77 -4.88 17.43
N GLN A 105 9.28 -3.68 17.77
CA GLN A 105 9.16 -3.24 19.17
C GLN A 105 8.25 -4.15 19.99
N SER A 106 7.11 -4.57 19.43
CA SER A 106 6.19 -5.49 20.10
C SER A 106 6.84 -6.85 20.41
N VAL A 107 7.56 -7.42 19.44
CA VAL A 107 8.27 -8.70 19.61
C VAL A 107 9.39 -8.56 20.64
N SER A 108 10.16 -7.47 20.60
CA SER A 108 11.23 -7.23 21.57
C SER A 108 10.70 -7.10 23.00
N MET A 109 9.59 -6.36 23.18
CA MET A 109 8.97 -6.13 24.50
C MET A 109 8.28 -7.38 25.07
N THR A 110 7.84 -8.32 24.23
CA THR A 110 7.23 -9.58 24.65
C THR A 110 8.22 -10.73 24.75
N GLY A 111 9.41 -10.58 24.18
CA GLY A 111 10.48 -11.58 24.19
C GLY A 111 11.25 -11.64 25.50
N THR A 112 12.41 -12.30 25.47
CA THR A 112 13.28 -12.53 26.63
C THR A 112 13.93 -11.25 27.17
N ASN A 113 14.12 -10.24 26.34
CA ASN A 113 14.87 -9.04 26.71
C ASN A 113 14.04 -8.01 27.49
N HIS A 114 12.72 -8.02 27.32
CA HIS A 114 11.79 -7.06 27.95
C HIS A 114 12.21 -5.59 27.77
N GLU A 115 12.86 -5.28 26.65
CA GLU A 115 13.35 -3.96 26.28
C GLU A 115 12.96 -3.58 24.86
N PRO A 116 12.73 -2.30 24.56
CA PRO A 116 12.50 -1.83 23.21
C PRO A 116 13.78 -2.00 22.35
N PHE A 117 13.61 -2.35 21.09
CA PHE A 117 14.73 -2.58 20.17
C PHE A 117 15.52 -1.29 19.83
N TRP A 118 14.82 -0.15 19.79
CA TRP A 118 15.46 1.15 19.54
C TRP A 118 14.94 2.24 20.50
N ILE A 119 14.47 3.38 19.99
CA ILE A 119 14.06 4.53 20.82
C ILE A 119 12.89 4.14 21.73
N ALA A 120 13.09 4.25 23.02
CA ALA A 120 12.06 4.01 24.02
C ALA A 120 10.85 4.95 23.78
N GLY A 121 9.64 4.39 23.91
CA GLY A 121 8.40 5.12 23.70
C GLY A 121 7.99 5.36 22.24
N TRP A 122 8.87 5.18 21.24
CA TRP A 122 8.53 5.37 19.84
C TRP A 122 8.02 4.06 19.21
N MET A 123 6.77 4.02 18.81
CA MET A 123 6.07 2.83 18.28
C MET A 123 6.15 1.60 19.21
N THR A 124 6.42 1.80 20.49
CA THR A 124 6.52 0.72 21.48
C THR A 124 5.13 0.43 22.04
N PRO A 125 4.75 -0.85 22.20
CA PRO A 125 3.49 -1.19 22.84
C PRO A 125 3.49 -0.69 24.29
N PRO A 126 2.32 -0.33 24.84
CA PRO A 126 2.21 0.13 26.21
C PRO A 126 2.60 -0.97 27.18
N LEU A 127 3.14 -0.57 28.32
CA LEU A 127 3.35 -1.47 29.43
C LEU A 127 2.01 -1.81 30.07
N LEU A 128 1.79 -3.08 30.31
CA LEU A 128 0.61 -3.55 31.04
C LEU A 128 0.94 -3.75 32.50
N GLU A 129 -0.09 -3.64 33.34
CA GLU A 129 0.03 -3.97 34.75
C GLU A 129 0.57 -5.39 34.95
N GLY A 130 1.57 -5.54 35.82
CA GLY A 130 2.25 -6.81 36.05
C GLY A 130 3.33 -7.17 35.05
N GLN A 131 3.57 -6.37 34.00
CA GLN A 131 4.60 -6.63 32.99
C GLN A 131 6.00 -6.47 33.61
N LEU A 132 6.85 -7.46 33.34
CA LEU A 132 8.27 -7.38 33.68
C LEU A 132 9.00 -6.54 32.62
N VAL A 133 9.84 -5.65 33.09
CA VAL A 133 10.73 -4.83 32.25
C VAL A 133 12.13 -4.89 32.84
N SER A 134 13.15 -4.69 31.99
CA SER A 134 14.50 -4.60 32.49
C SER A 134 14.68 -3.37 33.39
N ARG A 135 15.58 -3.44 34.35
CA ARG A 135 15.87 -2.32 35.26
C ARG A 135 16.36 -1.10 34.49
N GLU A 136 17.21 -1.30 33.51
CA GLU A 136 17.77 -0.22 32.70
C GLU A 136 16.71 0.50 31.87
N PHE A 137 15.76 -0.24 31.32
CA PHE A 137 14.64 0.36 30.60
C PHE A 137 13.70 1.14 31.52
N ALA A 138 13.38 0.59 32.71
CA ALA A 138 12.56 1.28 33.70
C ALA A 138 13.22 2.61 34.16
N GLU A 139 14.54 2.60 34.42
CA GLU A 139 15.28 3.81 34.80
C GLU A 139 15.31 4.86 33.67
N ARG A 140 15.47 4.42 32.39
CA ARG A 140 15.35 5.33 31.24
C ARG A 140 13.96 5.95 31.13
N LEU A 141 12.89 5.15 31.25
CA LEU A 141 11.52 5.63 31.22
C LEU A 141 11.26 6.70 32.30
N VAL A 142 11.72 6.46 33.52
CA VAL A 142 11.58 7.41 34.63
C VAL A 142 12.33 8.70 34.39
N ASN A 143 13.50 8.63 33.74
CA ASN A 143 14.29 9.82 33.41
C ASN A 143 13.74 10.63 32.25
N GLU A 144 13.13 9.96 31.25
CA GLU A 144 12.60 10.61 30.04
C GLU A 144 11.19 11.16 30.21
N ASP A 145 10.39 10.55 31.07
CA ASP A 145 9.01 10.97 31.31
C ASP A 145 8.74 11.13 32.82
N PRO A 146 8.76 12.38 33.34
CA PRO A 146 8.49 12.65 34.75
C PRO A 146 7.11 12.17 35.23
N TYR A 147 6.16 11.98 34.30
CA TYR A 147 4.84 11.44 34.61
C TYR A 147 4.90 9.97 35.06
N ILE A 148 5.91 9.24 34.62
CA ILE A 148 6.13 7.84 35.02
C ILE A 148 6.68 7.75 36.44
N PHE A 149 7.16 8.87 37.01
CA PHE A 149 7.70 8.92 38.37
C PHE A 149 6.66 8.58 39.46
N GLU A 150 5.38 8.80 39.19
CA GLU A 150 4.30 8.42 40.08
C GLU A 150 3.95 6.94 40.02
N LEU A 151 4.61 6.18 39.17
CA LEU A 151 4.35 4.78 38.96
C LEU A 151 5.21 3.93 39.88
N ASP A 152 4.56 3.20 40.74
CA ASP A 152 5.17 2.20 41.58
C ASP A 152 5.74 1.04 40.77
N PHE A 153 7.04 1.01 40.60
CA PHE A 153 7.74 -0.18 40.14
C PHE A 153 8.11 -1.06 41.32
N TRP A 154 7.69 -2.32 41.28
CA TRP A 154 8.20 -3.31 42.21
C TRP A 154 9.57 -3.80 41.82
N ASP A 155 10.49 -3.79 42.80
CA ASP A 155 11.80 -4.39 42.61
C ASP A 155 11.70 -5.91 42.68
N ARG A 156 11.88 -6.56 41.54
CA ARG A 156 12.04 -8.00 41.44
C ARG A 156 13.32 -8.25 40.62
N PRO A 157 14.46 -8.40 41.31
CA PRO A 157 15.72 -8.57 40.58
C PRO A 157 15.68 -9.76 39.61
N PRO A 158 16.17 -9.67 38.39
CA PRO A 158 16.79 -8.50 37.75
C PRO A 158 15.81 -7.51 37.10
N TYR A 159 14.50 -7.73 37.23
CA TYR A 159 13.46 -6.96 36.56
C TYR A 159 12.66 -6.08 37.53
N LYS A 160 12.02 -5.05 36.98
CA LYS A 160 10.97 -4.29 37.66
C LYS A 160 9.61 -4.65 37.10
N GLN A 161 8.60 -4.69 37.95
CA GLN A 161 7.22 -4.98 37.56
C GLN A 161 6.41 -3.68 37.53
N PHE A 162 5.73 -3.43 36.40
CA PHE A 162 4.93 -2.26 36.19
C PHE A 162 3.53 -2.40 36.80
N ARG A 163 2.99 -1.35 37.44
CA ARG A 163 1.71 -1.43 38.18
C ARG A 163 0.57 -0.60 37.65
N ALA A 164 0.78 0.22 36.64
CA ALA A 164 -0.26 1.10 36.14
C ALA A 164 -0.59 0.84 34.65
N ASP A 165 -1.72 1.37 34.19
CA ASP A 165 -2.09 1.37 32.79
C ASP A 165 -1.43 2.55 32.06
N GLN A 166 -0.41 2.28 31.28
CA GLN A 166 0.31 3.30 30.52
C GLN A 166 -0.55 3.93 29.42
N VAL A 167 -1.53 3.23 28.88
CA VAL A 167 -2.44 3.79 27.86
C VAL A 167 -3.28 4.93 28.45
N SER A 168 -3.83 4.73 29.64
CA SER A 168 -4.57 5.77 30.33
C SER A 168 -3.73 7.00 30.61
N MET A 169 -2.45 6.82 30.92
CA MET A 169 -1.51 7.93 31.09
C MET A 169 -1.24 8.68 29.81
N TRP A 170 -1.05 7.97 28.69
CA TRP A 170 -0.89 8.62 27.38
C TRP A 170 -2.11 9.45 27.01
N HIS A 171 -3.32 8.96 27.28
CA HIS A 171 -4.55 9.73 27.08
C HIS A 171 -4.60 10.97 27.98
N HIS A 172 -4.15 10.85 29.23
CA HIS A 172 -4.11 11.99 30.15
C HIS A 172 -3.06 13.04 29.72
N LYS A 173 -1.86 12.59 29.30
CA LYS A 173 -0.76 13.48 28.88
C LYS A 173 -1.02 14.16 27.56
N LEU A 174 -1.43 13.41 26.53
CA LEU A 174 -1.61 13.89 25.17
C LEU A 174 -3.04 14.37 24.88
N GLY A 175 -4.02 13.93 25.69
CA GLY A 175 -5.41 14.28 25.50
C GLY A 175 -5.90 13.98 24.08
N ARG A 176 -6.56 14.94 23.47
CA ARG A 176 -7.09 14.82 22.10
C ARG A 176 -6.03 14.58 21.02
N PHE A 177 -4.77 14.93 21.27
CA PHE A 177 -3.70 14.71 20.28
C PHE A 177 -3.38 13.24 20.10
N PHE A 178 -3.55 12.40 21.11
CA PHE A 178 -3.41 10.96 20.99
C PHE A 178 -4.45 10.37 20.02
N GLU A 179 -5.71 10.80 20.15
CA GLU A 179 -6.80 10.33 19.28
C GLU A 179 -6.63 10.85 17.85
N LEU A 180 -6.29 12.14 17.69
CA LEU A 180 -6.02 12.73 16.37
C LEU A 180 -4.82 12.06 15.69
N GLY A 181 -3.76 11.79 16.41
CA GLY A 181 -2.59 11.08 15.89
C GLY A 181 -2.94 9.67 15.45
N THR A 182 -3.72 8.96 16.26
CA THR A 182 -4.23 7.63 15.89
C THR A 182 -5.09 7.69 14.63
N LEU A 183 -6.02 8.66 14.55
CA LEU A 183 -6.87 8.84 13.39
C LEU A 183 -6.07 9.10 12.11
N TYR A 184 -5.08 9.99 12.16
CA TYR A 184 -4.25 10.33 11.00
C TYR A 184 -3.42 9.12 10.52
N THR A 185 -2.85 8.36 11.44
CA THR A 185 -2.07 7.17 11.08
C THR A 185 -2.94 6.04 10.53
N VAL A 186 -4.15 5.84 11.06
CA VAL A 186 -5.14 4.90 10.53
C VAL A 186 -5.60 5.31 9.14
N LEU A 187 -5.94 6.60 8.94
CA LEU A 187 -6.34 7.13 7.64
C LEU A 187 -5.22 6.97 6.60
N ALA A 188 -3.96 7.24 6.99
CA ALA A 188 -2.82 7.02 6.10
C ALA A 188 -2.73 5.57 5.61
N GLY A 189 -2.88 4.60 6.53
CA GLY A 189 -2.87 3.18 6.18
C GLY A 189 -4.05 2.76 5.30
N MET A 190 -5.26 3.25 5.59
CA MET A 190 -6.45 2.98 4.78
C MET A 190 -6.33 3.60 3.37
N LEU A 191 -5.82 4.83 3.27
CA LEU A 191 -5.56 5.46 1.98
C LEU A 191 -4.54 4.64 1.17
N ASN A 192 -3.48 4.13 1.82
CA ASN A 192 -2.53 3.28 1.12
C ASN A 192 -3.15 1.97 0.63
N MET A 193 -4.11 1.39 1.35
CA MET A 193 -4.87 0.23 0.87
C MET A 193 -5.60 0.53 -0.45
N LEU A 194 -6.19 1.72 -0.58
CA LEU A 194 -6.84 2.16 -1.83
C LEU A 194 -5.80 2.35 -2.95
N VAL A 195 -4.64 2.90 -2.62
CA VAL A 195 -3.53 3.07 -3.59
C VAL A 195 -2.98 1.73 -4.07
N ILE A 196 -2.88 0.73 -3.18
CA ILE A 196 -2.51 -0.64 -3.53
C ILE A 196 -3.53 -1.23 -4.52
N TYR A 197 -4.81 -1.04 -4.24
CA TYR A 197 -5.88 -1.50 -5.11
C TYR A 197 -5.83 -0.82 -6.49
N ASP A 198 -5.63 0.52 -6.56
CA ASP A 198 -5.48 1.24 -7.84
C ASP A 198 -4.22 0.79 -8.62
N ALA A 199 -3.15 0.45 -7.93
CA ALA A 199 -1.95 -0.09 -8.56
C ALA A 199 -2.17 -1.51 -9.12
N TRP A 200 -2.99 -2.32 -8.45
CA TRP A 200 -3.31 -3.68 -8.87
C TRP A 200 -4.35 -3.73 -9.98
N ALA A 201 -5.48 -3.02 -9.78
CA ALA A 201 -6.60 -3.03 -10.72
C ALA A 201 -6.33 -2.20 -11.98
N GLY A 202 -5.43 -1.21 -11.90
CA GLY A 202 -5.20 -0.24 -12.96
C GLY A 202 -6.33 0.79 -13.08
N PRO A 203 -6.23 1.73 -14.04
CA PRO A 203 -7.24 2.74 -14.25
C PRO A 203 -8.56 2.10 -14.70
N MET A 204 -9.68 2.51 -14.11
CA MET A 204 -11.04 2.00 -14.38
C MET A 204 -11.59 2.44 -15.75
N HIS A 205 -10.76 2.69 -16.73
CA HIS A 205 -11.22 3.04 -18.08
C HIS A 205 -11.25 1.79 -18.97
N PRO A 206 -12.22 1.70 -19.90
CA PRO A 206 -12.33 0.56 -20.77
C PRO A 206 -11.02 0.35 -21.55
N LEU A 207 -10.51 -0.87 -21.50
CA LEU A 207 -9.39 -1.29 -22.33
C LEU A 207 -9.73 -0.99 -23.78
N ILE A 208 -9.01 -0.11 -24.45
CA ILE A 208 -9.08 0.03 -25.89
C ILE A 208 -8.52 -1.27 -26.42
N LYS A 209 -9.45 -2.14 -26.88
CA LYS A 209 -9.11 -3.33 -27.61
C LYS A 209 -8.41 -2.84 -28.87
N GLN A 210 -7.11 -3.02 -28.96
CA GLN A 210 -6.39 -2.79 -30.21
C GLN A 210 -6.95 -3.81 -31.21
N GLU A 211 -7.90 -3.33 -32.01
CA GLU A 211 -8.41 -4.06 -33.14
C GLU A 211 -7.22 -4.32 -34.07
N LYS A 212 -6.91 -5.59 -34.28
CA LYS A 212 -5.91 -6.00 -35.24
C LYS A 212 -6.25 -5.38 -36.59
N SER A 213 -5.49 -4.39 -37.02
CA SER A 213 -5.41 -3.98 -38.41
C SER A 213 -4.66 -5.09 -39.18
N SER A 214 -5.37 -6.13 -39.47
CA SER A 214 -4.92 -7.18 -40.40
C SER A 214 -6.14 -7.59 -41.21
N THR A 215 -6.50 -6.77 -42.17
CA THR A 215 -7.24 -7.20 -43.36
C THR A 215 -7.35 -6.00 -44.30
N SER A 216 -6.33 -5.73 -45.05
CA SER A 216 -6.43 -4.98 -46.31
C SER A 216 -5.13 -5.09 -47.08
N SER A 217 -4.79 -6.33 -47.49
CA SER A 217 -3.76 -6.55 -48.49
C SER A 217 -3.95 -7.84 -49.29
N ASP A 218 -5.21 -8.39 -49.39
CA ASP A 218 -5.47 -9.58 -50.23
C ASP A 218 -6.70 -9.43 -51.12
N GLU A 219 -7.09 -8.21 -51.53
CA GLU A 219 -8.14 -8.02 -52.56
C GLU A 219 -7.73 -7.02 -53.64
N GLU A 220 -6.50 -7.13 -54.15
CA GLU A 220 -6.12 -6.42 -55.37
C GLU A 220 -5.20 -7.28 -56.23
N ASN A 221 -5.70 -8.44 -56.68
CA ASN A 221 -5.08 -9.12 -57.80
C ASN A 221 -5.98 -10.28 -58.29
N ASN A 222 -7.10 -9.95 -58.95
CA ASN A 222 -7.78 -10.87 -59.89
C ASN A 222 -8.86 -10.07 -60.65
N GLN A 223 -8.44 -9.27 -61.60
CA GLN A 223 -9.33 -8.80 -62.66
C GLN A 223 -8.50 -8.38 -63.88
N ASP A 224 -7.98 -9.36 -64.59
CA ASP A 224 -7.62 -9.27 -66.00
C ASP A 224 -7.58 -10.71 -66.51
N ASP A 225 -8.62 -11.15 -67.14
CA ASP A 225 -8.66 -11.91 -68.38
C ASP A 225 -10.10 -12.41 -68.59
N ASP A 226 -10.74 -11.92 -69.61
CA ASP A 226 -11.33 -12.67 -70.68
C ASP A 226 -12.21 -11.76 -71.53
N THR A 227 -11.63 -11.55 -72.63
CA THR A 227 -12.16 -10.98 -73.88
C THR A 227 -13.29 -11.82 -74.48
N GLN A 228 -14.17 -11.11 -75.15
CA GLN A 228 -14.64 -11.40 -76.50
C GLN A 228 -15.91 -12.18 -76.68
N SER A 229 -16.71 -11.56 -77.38
CA SER A 229 -17.58 -11.97 -78.52
C SER A 229 -19.08 -11.82 -78.28
N ASP A 230 -19.57 -10.93 -78.97
CA ASP A 230 -20.36 -11.05 -80.21
C ASP A 230 -21.88 -11.01 -80.04
N GLY A 231 -22.47 -10.16 -80.83
CA GLY A 231 -23.72 -10.51 -81.49
C GLY A 231 -24.97 -9.70 -81.24
N THR A 232 -25.11 -8.71 -82.10
CA THR A 232 -26.34 -8.38 -82.87
C THR A 232 -27.65 -8.05 -82.16
N ALA A 233 -28.07 -6.85 -82.45
CA ALA A 233 -29.37 -6.45 -83.02
C ALA A 233 -30.68 -6.85 -82.25
N ASP A 234 -31.52 -5.92 -81.94
CA ASP A 234 -32.58 -5.50 -82.83
C ASP A 234 -33.63 -4.66 -82.06
N THR A 235 -33.97 -3.58 -82.60
CA THR A 235 -35.25 -2.86 -82.77
C THR A 235 -36.33 -2.94 -81.66
N GLY A 236 -36.91 -1.78 -81.45
CA GLY A 236 -38.36 -1.64 -81.32
C GLY A 236 -38.82 -0.88 -80.10
N SER A 237 -38.99 0.36 -80.24
CA SER A 237 -40.21 1.04 -80.63
C SER A 237 -41.26 1.16 -79.45
N VAL A 238 -41.55 2.40 -79.13
CA VAL A 238 -42.87 3.06 -79.07
C VAL A 238 -43.69 3.00 -77.74
N THR A 239 -43.93 4.23 -77.30
CA THR A 239 -45.14 4.85 -76.74
C THR A 239 -45.75 4.26 -75.41
N ARG A 240 -45.94 5.06 -74.46
CA ARG A 240 -46.79 6.21 -74.18
C ARG A 240 -46.52 6.75 -72.77
#